data_2470671e136053fa33d653f748a923d5
#
_entry.id   2470671e136053fa33d653f748a923d5
#
_cell.length_a   1.000
_cell.length_b   1.000
_cell.length_c   1.000
_cell.angle_alpha   90.00
_cell.angle_beta   90.00
_cell.angle_gamma   90.00
#
_symmetry.space_group_name_H-M   'P 1'
#
loop_
_entity.id
_entity.type
_entity.pdbx_description
1 polymer ?
#
loop_
_entity_poly.entity_id
_entity_poly.type
_entity_poly.pdbx_seq_one_letter_code
_entity_poly.pdbx_strand_id
1 'polypeptide(L)'
;MTNPNMPPDMPSASAPPDDAGLPCVLVFNANDPSGAAGLSADILSVASVGGHALPVSTGAYVRDTTRIFDFFALEEEAVTEQARAILEDAPAQVIKVGFAGSPENVSAIAELAADYAEIPLVTCMPDLSWWEESRIDSYQDAVRELLLPQTTVLVGNHNTLCRWLAPDWHADKPPSARDIARAAAEVGVPYVLITGIGLPEQFLDNVLATPQTVMCSERFERFDANFVGAGDTLAAALAALIGAGSDLPDATKEALSYLDRC
;
A
#
# COMPACT_ATOMS: atom_id res chain seq x y z
N MET A 1 6.82 48.92 -24.12
CA MET A 1 7.61 48.74 -22.88
C MET A 1 7.12 47.46 -22.25
N THR A 2 7.81 46.33 -22.55
CA THR A 2 7.54 45.01 -22.02
C THR A 2 8.20 44.86 -20.65
N ASN A 3 7.44 44.42 -19.67
CA ASN A 3 7.89 44.22 -18.30
C ASN A 3 8.82 42.98 -18.25
N PRO A 4 10.10 43.07 -17.84
CA PRO A 4 11.06 41.97 -17.89
C PRO A 4 10.94 40.95 -16.71
N ASN A 5 9.89 41.04 -15.89
CA ASN A 5 9.73 40.25 -14.66
C ASN A 5 8.49 39.37 -14.64
N MET A 6 8.01 38.91 -15.81
CA MET A 6 6.93 37.92 -15.84
C MET A 6 7.60 36.52 -15.88
N PRO A 7 7.26 35.60 -14.97
CA PRO A 7 7.74 34.24 -15.03
C PRO A 7 7.22 33.55 -16.30
N PRO A 8 7.97 32.60 -16.89
CA PRO A 8 7.51 31.91 -18.08
C PRO A 8 6.20 31.18 -17.79
N ASP A 9 5.26 31.29 -18.74
CA ASP A 9 3.98 30.56 -18.71
C ASP A 9 4.27 29.07 -18.45
N MET A 10 3.78 28.60 -17.32
CA MET A 10 3.69 27.16 -17.08
C MET A 10 2.76 26.57 -18.13
N PRO A 11 3.13 25.45 -18.77
CA PRO A 11 2.20 24.78 -19.66
C PRO A 11 0.94 24.42 -18.86
N SER A 12 -0.22 24.90 -19.32
CA SER A 12 -1.50 24.52 -18.74
C SER A 12 -1.60 23.01 -18.82
N ALA A 13 -1.84 22.36 -17.68
CA ALA A 13 -2.19 20.96 -17.65
C ALA A 13 -3.36 20.77 -18.63
N SER A 14 -3.11 20.10 -19.73
CA SER A 14 -4.18 19.67 -20.63
C SER A 14 -5.10 18.78 -19.82
N ALA A 15 -6.41 19.09 -19.81
CA ALA A 15 -7.41 18.19 -19.27
C ALA A 15 -7.17 16.79 -19.86
N PRO A 16 -7.29 15.73 -19.03
CA PRO A 16 -7.15 14.37 -19.53
C PRO A 16 -8.15 14.19 -20.68
N PRO A 17 -7.79 13.45 -21.74
CA PRO A 17 -8.72 13.17 -22.81
C PRO A 17 -9.96 12.48 -22.23
N ASP A 18 -11.16 12.89 -22.68
CA ASP A 18 -12.46 12.33 -22.29
C ASP A 18 -12.63 10.82 -22.57
N ASP A 19 -11.59 10.15 -23.04
CA ASP A 19 -11.53 8.73 -23.42
C ASP A 19 -10.52 7.94 -22.56
N ALA A 20 -10.06 8.48 -21.44
CA ALA A 20 -9.25 7.73 -20.48
C ALA A 20 -10.15 6.71 -19.79
N GLY A 21 -9.99 5.41 -20.13
CA GLY A 21 -10.66 4.31 -19.47
C GLY A 21 -10.43 4.34 -17.95
N LEU A 22 -11.22 3.58 -17.20
CA LEU A 22 -11.03 3.46 -15.74
C LEU A 22 -9.59 3.01 -15.42
N PRO A 23 -8.93 3.61 -14.41
CA PRO A 23 -7.60 3.16 -14.00
C PRO A 23 -7.67 1.72 -13.50
N CYS A 24 -6.85 0.85 -14.08
CA CYS A 24 -6.74 -0.55 -13.68
C CYS A 24 -5.63 -0.72 -12.64
N VAL A 25 -5.94 -1.39 -11.54
CA VAL A 25 -5.00 -1.70 -10.46
C VAL A 25 -4.81 -3.21 -10.39
N LEU A 26 -3.61 -3.70 -10.68
CA LEU A 26 -3.25 -5.10 -10.43
C LEU A 26 -3.06 -5.30 -8.92
N VAL A 27 -3.84 -6.19 -8.34
CA VAL A 27 -3.88 -6.38 -6.90
C VAL A 27 -3.47 -7.80 -6.53
N PHE A 28 -2.39 -7.94 -5.77
CA PHE A 28 -1.99 -9.21 -5.15
C PHE A 28 -2.40 -9.22 -3.69
N ASN A 29 -3.29 -10.12 -3.32
CA ASN A 29 -3.70 -10.30 -1.93
C ASN A 29 -4.39 -11.66 -1.71
N ALA A 30 -4.61 -11.99 -0.45
CA ALA A 30 -5.33 -13.19 -0.05
C ALA A 30 -6.85 -13.01 -0.13
N ASN A 31 -7.56 -14.09 -0.40
CA ASN A 31 -9.01 -14.12 -0.25
C ASN A 31 -9.40 -14.14 1.24
N ASP A 32 -10.23 -13.19 1.66
CA ASP A 32 -10.77 -13.09 3.02
C ASP A 32 -12.26 -13.45 3.02
N PRO A 33 -12.67 -14.60 3.61
CA PRO A 33 -14.07 -15.01 3.65
C PRO A 33 -14.94 -14.10 4.54
N SER A 34 -14.36 -13.27 5.40
CA SER A 34 -15.13 -12.28 6.18
C SER A 34 -15.57 -11.09 5.30
N GLY A 35 -14.95 -10.90 4.15
CA GLY A 35 -15.20 -9.78 3.24
C GLY A 35 -14.62 -8.44 3.69
N ALA A 36 -13.98 -8.39 4.86
CA ALA A 36 -13.51 -7.13 5.46
C ALA A 36 -12.09 -6.74 5.04
N ALA A 37 -11.27 -7.70 4.59
CA ALA A 37 -9.87 -7.47 4.23
C ALA A 37 -9.51 -8.20 2.92
N GLY A 38 -8.23 -8.22 2.58
CA GLY A 38 -7.71 -8.94 1.43
C GLY A 38 -8.31 -8.46 0.11
N LEU A 39 -8.42 -9.37 -0.85
CA LEU A 39 -8.96 -9.06 -2.19
C LEU A 39 -10.36 -8.44 -2.16
N SER A 40 -11.21 -8.81 -1.20
CA SER A 40 -12.55 -8.23 -1.08
C SER A 40 -12.51 -6.73 -0.77
N ALA A 41 -11.70 -6.33 0.20
CA ALA A 41 -11.50 -4.92 0.53
C ALA A 41 -10.84 -4.16 -0.63
N ASP A 42 -9.87 -4.77 -1.28
CA ASP A 42 -9.16 -4.17 -2.41
C ASP A 42 -10.11 -3.89 -3.59
N ILE A 43 -10.88 -4.89 -4.02
CA ILE A 43 -11.83 -4.75 -5.15
C ILE A 43 -12.86 -3.66 -4.85
N LEU A 44 -13.45 -3.70 -3.64
CA LEU A 44 -14.47 -2.73 -3.25
C LEU A 44 -13.91 -1.31 -3.18
N SER A 45 -12.70 -1.14 -2.61
CA SER A 45 -12.08 0.17 -2.47
C SER A 45 -11.67 0.77 -3.81
N VAL A 46 -11.02 -0.01 -4.67
CA VAL A 46 -10.68 0.42 -6.03
C VAL A 46 -11.92 0.86 -6.80
N ALA A 47 -12.99 0.05 -6.77
CA ALA A 47 -14.25 0.38 -7.46
C ALA A 47 -14.93 1.63 -6.86
N SER A 48 -14.88 1.81 -5.54
CA SER A 48 -15.51 2.95 -4.86
C SER A 48 -14.86 4.29 -5.18
N VAL A 49 -13.57 4.30 -5.52
CA VAL A 49 -12.85 5.51 -5.92
C VAL A 49 -12.72 5.66 -7.44
N GLY A 50 -13.47 4.86 -8.21
CA GLY A 50 -13.58 5.00 -9.66
C GLY A 50 -12.55 4.24 -10.47
N GLY A 51 -11.91 3.21 -9.90
CA GLY A 51 -10.97 2.33 -10.58
C GLY A 51 -11.55 0.95 -10.91
N HIS A 52 -10.75 0.12 -11.57
CA HIS A 52 -11.03 -1.28 -11.84
C HIS A 52 -9.91 -2.15 -11.25
N ALA A 53 -10.25 -3.07 -10.36
CA ALA A 53 -9.28 -3.99 -9.79
C ALA A 53 -9.08 -5.20 -10.71
N LEU A 54 -7.82 -5.60 -10.90
CA LEU A 54 -7.39 -6.84 -11.56
C LEU A 54 -6.85 -7.76 -10.45
N PRO A 55 -7.71 -8.58 -9.81
CA PRO A 55 -7.33 -9.31 -8.60
C PRO A 55 -6.56 -10.59 -8.92
N VAL A 56 -5.42 -10.77 -8.27
CA VAL A 56 -4.59 -11.98 -8.25
C VAL A 56 -4.62 -12.54 -6.84
N SER A 57 -5.15 -13.75 -6.68
CA SER A 57 -5.18 -14.42 -5.39
C SER A 57 -3.82 -15.01 -5.03
N THR A 58 -3.33 -14.70 -3.83
CA THR A 58 -2.12 -15.28 -3.25
C THR A 58 -2.40 -16.46 -2.33
N GLY A 59 -3.67 -16.67 -2.00
CA GLY A 59 -4.13 -17.72 -1.10
C GLY A 59 -5.46 -17.38 -0.47
N ALA A 60 -5.81 -18.11 0.58
CA ALA A 60 -7.07 -17.93 1.30
C ALA A 60 -6.88 -18.03 2.82
N TYR A 61 -7.47 -17.08 3.55
CA TYR A 61 -7.55 -17.12 5.00
C TYR A 61 -8.63 -18.10 5.48
N VAL A 62 -8.33 -18.81 6.54
CA VAL A 62 -9.32 -19.47 7.40
C VAL A 62 -9.52 -18.59 8.61
N ARG A 63 -10.60 -17.84 8.65
CA ARG A 63 -10.86 -16.84 9.69
C ARG A 63 -12.34 -16.62 9.91
N ASP A 64 -12.65 -16.09 11.09
CA ASP A 64 -13.92 -15.40 11.36
C ASP A 64 -13.75 -13.87 11.31
N THR A 65 -14.72 -13.11 11.80
CA THR A 65 -14.67 -11.64 11.81
C THR A 65 -13.70 -11.07 12.85
N THR A 66 -13.12 -11.90 13.73
CA THR A 66 -12.30 -11.45 14.87
C THR A 66 -10.85 -11.93 14.78
N ARG A 67 -10.61 -13.14 14.25
CA ARG A 67 -9.27 -13.74 14.24
C ARG A 67 -9.02 -14.62 13.03
N ILE A 68 -7.75 -14.76 12.68
CA ILE A 68 -7.25 -15.68 11.67
C ILE A 68 -6.84 -16.97 12.36
N PHE A 69 -7.32 -18.13 11.86
CA PHE A 69 -7.01 -19.45 12.37
C PHE A 69 -5.90 -20.14 11.58
N ASP A 70 -5.91 -19.92 10.24
CA ASP A 70 -4.97 -20.54 9.33
C ASP A 70 -4.92 -19.78 8.00
N PHE A 71 -3.97 -20.13 7.15
CA PHE A 71 -3.82 -19.59 5.82
C PHE A 71 -3.29 -20.66 4.85
N PHE A 72 -3.91 -20.76 3.70
CA PHE A 72 -3.48 -21.61 2.60
C PHE A 72 -2.93 -20.74 1.47
N ALA A 73 -1.60 -20.75 1.29
CA ALA A 73 -0.95 -20.11 0.16
C ALA A 73 -1.28 -20.85 -1.14
N LEU A 74 -1.43 -20.11 -2.23
CA LEU A 74 -1.31 -20.67 -3.57
C LEU A 74 0.17 -20.85 -3.90
N GLU A 75 0.47 -21.83 -4.76
CA GLU A 75 1.81 -22.00 -5.32
C GLU A 75 2.22 -20.78 -6.16
N GLU A 76 3.48 -20.45 -6.16
CA GLU A 76 4.04 -19.27 -6.84
C GLU A 76 3.73 -19.25 -8.35
N GLU A 77 3.76 -20.40 -8.99
CA GLU A 77 3.41 -20.57 -10.40
C GLU A 77 1.96 -20.13 -10.67
N ALA A 78 1.02 -20.54 -9.80
CA ALA A 78 -0.39 -20.14 -9.93
C ALA A 78 -0.60 -18.65 -9.73
N VAL A 79 0.15 -18.00 -8.84
CA VAL A 79 0.11 -16.54 -8.62
C VAL A 79 0.65 -15.81 -9.84
N THR A 80 1.79 -16.25 -10.38
CA THR A 80 2.43 -15.66 -11.55
C THR A 80 1.57 -15.79 -12.80
N GLU A 81 0.99 -16.96 -13.05
CA GLU A 81 0.16 -17.20 -14.23
C GLU A 81 -1.13 -16.37 -14.23
N GLN A 82 -1.78 -16.19 -13.07
CA GLN A 82 -2.93 -15.29 -12.96
C GLN A 82 -2.55 -13.85 -13.37
N ALA A 83 -1.42 -13.35 -12.85
CA ALA A 83 -0.97 -11.99 -13.12
C ALA A 83 -0.58 -11.79 -14.59
N ARG A 84 0.18 -12.73 -15.17
CA ARG A 84 0.61 -12.65 -16.57
C ARG A 84 -0.58 -12.71 -17.53
N ALA A 85 -1.52 -13.63 -17.30
CA ALA A 85 -2.69 -13.77 -18.13
C ALA A 85 -3.52 -12.48 -18.21
N ILE A 86 -3.66 -11.76 -17.09
CA ILE A 86 -4.43 -10.52 -17.10
C ILE A 86 -3.62 -9.34 -17.64
N LEU A 87 -2.31 -9.27 -17.39
CA LEU A 87 -1.46 -8.20 -17.91
C LEU A 87 -1.25 -8.27 -19.43
N GLU A 88 -1.38 -9.45 -20.04
CA GLU A 88 -1.37 -9.61 -21.49
C GLU A 88 -2.63 -9.05 -22.16
N ASP A 89 -3.75 -8.96 -21.43
CA ASP A 89 -5.05 -8.50 -21.95
C ASP A 89 -5.39 -7.06 -21.55
N ALA A 90 -5.03 -6.65 -20.32
CA ALA A 90 -5.41 -5.36 -19.75
C ALA A 90 -4.19 -4.63 -19.12
N PRO A 91 -3.90 -3.37 -19.54
CA PRO A 91 -2.81 -2.60 -18.96
C PRO A 91 -3.16 -2.19 -17.53
N ALA A 92 -2.27 -2.48 -16.57
CA ALA A 92 -2.34 -1.95 -15.22
C ALA A 92 -1.61 -0.61 -15.13
N GLN A 93 -2.18 0.36 -14.43
CA GLN A 93 -1.56 1.65 -14.14
C GLN A 93 -0.81 1.66 -12.82
N VAL A 94 -1.19 0.78 -11.88
CA VAL A 94 -0.55 0.61 -10.58
C VAL A 94 -0.59 -0.87 -10.19
N ILE A 95 0.45 -1.33 -9.51
CA ILE A 95 0.46 -2.63 -8.83
C ILE A 95 0.27 -2.38 -7.33
N LYS A 96 -0.68 -3.07 -6.69
CA LYS A 96 -0.86 -3.09 -5.23
C LYS A 96 -0.53 -4.46 -4.69
N VAL A 97 0.33 -4.54 -3.70
CA VAL A 97 0.64 -5.79 -2.99
C VAL A 97 0.21 -5.69 -1.54
N GLY A 98 -0.66 -6.61 -1.13
CA GLY A 98 -1.03 -6.86 0.26
C GLY A 98 -0.27 -8.06 0.81
N PHE A 99 -0.98 -9.03 1.41
CA PHE A 99 -0.36 -10.23 1.93
C PHE A 99 -0.07 -11.23 0.79
N ALA A 100 1.20 -11.46 0.50
CA ALA A 100 1.63 -12.36 -0.57
C ALA A 100 1.52 -13.86 -0.21
N GLY A 101 1.39 -14.20 1.08
CA GLY A 101 1.12 -15.57 1.54
C GLY A 101 2.35 -16.42 1.81
N SER A 102 3.42 -16.27 1.06
CA SER A 102 4.67 -17.02 1.27
C SER A 102 5.89 -16.22 0.76
N PRO A 103 7.11 -16.55 1.19
CA PRO A 103 8.34 -15.97 0.65
C PRO A 103 8.50 -16.21 -0.85
N GLU A 104 8.10 -17.38 -1.34
CA GLU A 104 8.14 -17.76 -2.75
C GLU A 104 7.23 -16.85 -3.58
N ASN A 105 6.01 -16.59 -3.10
CA ASN A 105 5.10 -15.65 -3.73
C ASN A 105 5.64 -14.22 -3.71
N VAL A 106 6.34 -13.80 -2.63
CA VAL A 106 7.01 -12.49 -2.60
C VAL A 106 8.06 -12.41 -3.72
N SER A 107 8.88 -13.46 -3.89
CA SER A 107 9.88 -13.55 -4.96
C SER A 107 9.23 -13.44 -6.35
N ALA A 108 8.20 -14.23 -6.60
CA ALA A 108 7.49 -14.25 -7.88
C ALA A 108 6.83 -12.89 -8.21
N ILE A 109 6.22 -12.25 -7.21
CA ILE A 109 5.63 -10.90 -7.37
C ILE A 109 6.71 -9.85 -7.62
N ALA A 110 7.85 -9.93 -6.92
CA ALA A 110 8.96 -9.01 -7.11
C ALA A 110 9.60 -9.16 -8.51
N GLU A 111 9.76 -10.38 -9.01
CA GLU A 111 10.23 -10.64 -10.36
C GLU A 111 9.27 -10.05 -11.41
N LEU A 112 7.97 -10.26 -11.23
CA LEU A 112 6.97 -9.68 -12.10
C LEU A 112 6.98 -8.15 -12.05
N ALA A 113 7.06 -7.55 -10.86
CA ALA A 113 7.15 -6.10 -10.72
C ALA A 113 8.41 -5.52 -11.41
N ALA A 114 9.53 -6.25 -11.42
CA ALA A 114 10.74 -5.86 -12.13
C ALA A 114 10.56 -5.86 -13.66
N ASP A 115 9.75 -6.77 -14.20
CA ASP A 115 9.41 -6.81 -15.63
C ASP A 115 8.54 -5.59 -16.04
N TYR A 116 7.86 -4.94 -15.09
CA TYR A 116 6.99 -3.77 -15.26
C TYR A 116 7.45 -2.58 -14.40
N ALA A 117 8.76 -2.31 -14.37
CA ALA A 117 9.39 -1.33 -13.47
C ALA A 117 8.87 0.13 -13.65
N GLU A 118 8.21 0.45 -14.75
CA GLU A 118 7.56 1.75 -14.99
C GLU A 118 6.22 1.89 -14.26
N ILE A 119 5.61 0.79 -13.81
CA ILE A 119 4.33 0.81 -13.10
C ILE A 119 4.59 1.04 -11.61
N PRO A 120 4.01 2.09 -11.00
CA PRO A 120 4.16 2.33 -9.56
C PRO A 120 3.70 1.14 -8.71
N LEU A 121 4.49 0.79 -7.70
CA LEU A 121 4.19 -0.30 -6.76
C LEU A 121 3.78 0.27 -5.40
N VAL A 122 2.57 -0.04 -4.95
CA VAL A 122 2.06 0.27 -3.61
C VAL A 122 2.06 -1.00 -2.77
N THR A 123 2.89 -1.05 -1.74
CA THR A 123 2.98 -2.20 -0.84
C THR A 123 2.31 -1.89 0.50
N CYS A 124 1.36 -2.72 0.91
CA CYS A 124 0.72 -2.64 2.22
C CYS A 124 1.34 -3.67 3.16
N MET A 125 1.93 -3.19 4.27
CA MET A 125 2.56 -4.09 5.26
C MET A 125 1.49 -4.77 6.11
N PRO A 126 1.37 -6.12 6.03
CA PRO A 126 0.40 -6.85 6.83
C PRO A 126 0.82 -6.93 8.31
N ASP A 127 -0.16 -7.03 9.20
CA ASP A 127 0.10 -7.48 10.57
C ASP A 127 0.16 -9.02 10.58
N LEU A 128 1.34 -9.55 10.89
CA LEU A 128 1.62 -10.99 10.92
C LEU A 128 1.61 -11.57 12.33
N SER A 129 1.12 -10.85 13.33
CA SER A 129 1.13 -11.27 14.75
C SER A 129 0.36 -12.58 15.03
N TRP A 130 -0.47 -13.01 14.09
CA TRP A 130 -1.23 -14.26 14.13
C TRP A 130 -0.45 -15.47 13.57
N TRP A 131 0.70 -15.23 12.91
CA TRP A 131 1.48 -16.27 12.23
C TRP A 131 2.61 -16.81 13.12
N GLU A 132 3.18 -17.95 12.76
CA GLU A 132 4.33 -18.55 13.45
C GLU A 132 5.60 -17.71 13.20
N GLU A 133 6.40 -17.48 14.26
CA GLU A 133 7.58 -16.61 14.23
C GLU A 133 8.57 -16.98 13.13
N SER A 134 8.85 -18.29 12.95
CA SER A 134 9.76 -18.77 11.89
C SER A 134 9.29 -18.44 10.47
N ARG A 135 7.97 -18.41 10.27
CA ARG A 135 7.38 -18.02 8.98
C ARG A 135 7.42 -16.52 8.78
N ILE A 136 7.21 -15.77 9.86
CA ILE A 136 7.29 -14.30 9.83
C ILE A 136 8.68 -13.87 9.39
N ASP A 137 9.75 -14.40 9.99
CA ASP A 137 11.13 -14.02 9.68
C ASP A 137 11.45 -14.24 8.18
N SER A 138 11.20 -15.44 7.67
CA SER A 138 11.46 -15.74 6.25
C SER A 138 10.65 -14.86 5.29
N TYR A 139 9.39 -14.56 5.63
CA TYR A 139 8.53 -13.68 4.84
C TYR A 139 9.04 -12.23 4.89
N GLN A 140 9.43 -11.76 6.07
CA GLN A 140 9.97 -10.41 6.24
C GLN A 140 11.27 -10.22 5.46
N ASP A 141 12.17 -11.19 5.51
CA ASP A 141 13.42 -11.17 4.75
C ASP A 141 13.14 -11.06 3.25
N ALA A 142 12.25 -11.90 2.71
CA ALA A 142 11.89 -11.85 1.30
C ALA A 142 11.26 -10.49 0.90
N VAL A 143 10.33 -9.95 1.69
CA VAL A 143 9.73 -8.63 1.43
C VAL A 143 10.81 -7.55 1.46
N ARG A 144 11.68 -7.55 2.46
CA ARG A 144 12.71 -6.53 2.65
C ARG A 144 13.75 -6.54 1.53
N GLU A 145 14.17 -7.74 1.10
CA GLU A 145 15.24 -7.88 0.11
C GLU A 145 14.76 -7.77 -1.33
N LEU A 146 13.53 -8.22 -1.63
CA LEU A 146 13.06 -8.36 -3.00
C LEU A 146 11.97 -7.35 -3.39
N LEU A 147 10.99 -7.10 -2.50
CA LEU A 147 9.82 -6.30 -2.83
C LEU A 147 10.00 -4.82 -2.49
N LEU A 148 10.52 -4.51 -1.29
CA LEU A 148 10.68 -3.11 -0.85
C LEU A 148 11.59 -2.28 -1.77
N PRO A 149 12.69 -2.80 -2.34
CA PRO A 149 13.52 -2.03 -3.28
C PRO A 149 12.78 -1.53 -4.53
N GLN A 150 11.65 -2.15 -4.87
CA GLN A 150 10.82 -1.78 -6.02
C GLN A 150 9.58 -0.98 -5.62
N THR A 151 9.31 -0.87 -4.30
CA THR A 151 8.12 -0.21 -3.78
C THR A 151 8.20 1.30 -3.92
N THR A 152 7.22 1.89 -4.61
CA THR A 152 7.08 3.34 -4.73
C THR A 152 6.51 3.94 -3.45
N VAL A 153 5.43 3.36 -2.92
CA VAL A 153 4.78 3.81 -1.70
C VAL A 153 4.55 2.63 -0.77
N LEU A 154 5.10 2.71 0.43
CA LEU A 154 4.86 1.76 1.50
C LEU A 154 3.73 2.27 2.40
N VAL A 155 2.72 1.45 2.63
CA VAL A 155 1.59 1.75 3.53
C VAL A 155 1.63 0.81 4.72
N GLY A 156 1.48 1.36 5.92
CA GLY A 156 1.41 0.50 7.10
C GLY A 156 1.07 1.26 8.38
N ASN A 157 0.61 0.51 9.37
CA ASN A 157 0.40 1.03 10.72
C ASN A 157 1.76 1.32 11.38
N HIS A 158 1.82 2.39 12.17
CA HIS A 158 3.03 2.81 12.88
C HIS A 158 3.73 1.68 13.63
N ASN A 159 2.99 0.90 14.42
CA ASN A 159 3.57 -0.20 15.20
C ASN A 159 4.14 -1.32 14.32
N THR A 160 3.45 -1.64 13.21
CA THR A 160 3.91 -2.64 12.24
C THR A 160 5.19 -2.15 11.56
N LEU A 161 5.20 -0.91 11.06
CA LEU A 161 6.37 -0.34 10.39
C LEU A 161 7.58 -0.21 11.33
N CYS A 162 7.36 0.14 12.60
CA CYS A 162 8.44 0.14 13.59
C CYS A 162 9.08 -1.24 13.75
N ARG A 163 8.27 -2.29 13.88
CA ARG A 163 8.78 -3.67 14.02
C ARG A 163 9.56 -4.14 12.80
N TRP A 164 9.13 -3.76 11.60
CA TRP A 164 9.73 -4.21 10.36
C TRP A 164 10.97 -3.41 9.93
N LEU A 165 10.92 -2.08 10.09
CA LEU A 165 11.96 -1.19 9.57
C LEU A 165 12.95 -0.70 10.64
N ALA A 166 12.56 -0.72 11.90
CA ALA A 166 13.37 -0.23 13.00
C ALA A 166 13.34 -1.17 14.23
N PRO A 167 13.60 -2.49 14.07
CA PRO A 167 13.52 -3.45 15.18
C PRO A 167 14.50 -3.10 16.33
N ASP A 168 15.66 -2.53 15.99
CA ASP A 168 16.71 -2.14 16.95
C ASP A 168 16.55 -0.69 17.46
N TRP A 169 15.35 -0.13 17.42
CA TRP A 169 15.12 1.22 17.93
C TRP A 169 15.17 1.28 19.46
N HIS A 170 16.18 1.95 20.02
CA HIS A 170 16.44 1.99 21.45
C HIS A 170 16.21 3.36 22.11
N ALA A 171 15.65 4.34 21.41
CA ALA A 171 15.37 5.65 21.99
C ALA A 171 14.13 5.59 22.91
N ASP A 172 14.09 6.48 23.92
CA ASP A 172 12.97 6.59 24.88
C ASP A 172 11.60 6.88 24.23
N LYS A 173 11.62 7.48 23.04
CA LYS A 173 10.42 7.77 22.24
C LYS A 173 10.33 6.85 21.03
N PRO A 174 9.12 6.44 20.63
CA PRO A 174 8.95 5.68 19.41
C PRO A 174 9.45 6.46 18.19
N PRO A 175 9.81 5.78 17.09
CA PRO A 175 10.24 6.44 15.85
C PRO A 175 9.19 7.42 15.36
N SER A 176 9.64 8.60 14.93
CA SER A 176 8.77 9.56 14.23
C SER A 176 8.48 9.10 12.80
N ALA A 177 7.50 9.72 12.13
CA ALA A 177 7.21 9.45 10.73
C ALA A 177 8.46 9.59 9.83
N ARG A 178 9.31 10.58 10.09
CA ARG A 178 10.56 10.77 9.33
C ARG A 178 11.64 9.73 9.65
N ASP A 179 11.67 9.21 10.87
CA ASP A 179 12.60 8.13 11.23
C ASP A 179 12.21 6.84 10.52
N ILE A 180 10.91 6.52 10.47
CA ILE A 180 10.38 5.38 9.70
C ILE A 180 10.67 5.58 8.20
N ALA A 181 10.41 6.77 7.66
CA ALA A 181 10.68 7.05 6.25
C ALA A 181 12.19 6.97 5.92
N ARG A 182 13.06 7.32 6.86
CA ARG A 182 14.53 7.14 6.69
C ARG A 182 14.90 5.67 6.67
N ALA A 183 14.37 4.88 7.58
CA ALA A 183 14.60 3.43 7.59
C ALA A 183 14.05 2.74 6.32
N ALA A 184 12.90 3.19 5.82
CA ALA A 184 12.35 2.71 4.56
C ALA A 184 13.22 3.08 3.34
N ALA A 185 13.80 4.28 3.33
CA ALA A 185 14.70 4.71 2.26
C ALA A 185 16.01 3.90 2.23
N GLU A 186 16.47 3.36 3.37
CA GLU A 186 17.64 2.46 3.43
C GLU A 186 17.39 1.13 2.70
N VAL A 187 16.12 0.73 2.55
CA VAL A 187 15.70 -0.45 1.79
C VAL A 187 15.06 -0.10 0.43
N GLY A 188 15.25 1.13 -0.05
CA GLY A 188 14.86 1.57 -1.39
C GLY A 188 13.49 2.23 -1.51
N VAL A 189 12.72 2.37 -0.43
CA VAL A 189 11.36 2.96 -0.48
C VAL A 189 11.39 4.48 -0.33
N PRO A 190 10.95 5.27 -1.34
CA PRO A 190 11.00 6.73 -1.29
C PRO A 190 9.88 7.38 -0.47
N TYR A 191 8.68 6.78 -0.43
CA TYR A 191 7.50 7.33 0.23
C TYR A 191 6.87 6.34 1.18
N VAL A 192 6.50 6.80 2.38
CA VAL A 192 5.82 5.97 3.38
C VAL A 192 4.56 6.66 3.88
N LEU A 193 3.42 5.98 3.78
CA LEU A 193 2.18 6.36 4.42
C LEU A 193 2.04 5.59 5.73
N ILE A 194 2.26 6.28 6.83
CA ILE A 194 2.23 5.74 8.18
C ILE A 194 0.88 6.08 8.81
N THR A 195 0.11 5.08 9.21
CA THR A 195 -1.17 5.27 9.87
C THR A 195 -1.07 5.02 11.37
N GLY A 196 -1.96 5.65 12.13
CA GLY A 196 -2.14 5.36 13.55
C GLY A 196 -1.02 5.85 14.46
N ILE A 197 -0.35 6.95 14.14
CA ILE A 197 0.59 7.61 15.05
C ILE A 197 -0.21 8.24 16.18
N GLY A 198 0.01 7.80 17.43
CA GLY A 198 -0.73 8.31 18.59
C GLY A 198 -0.47 9.79 18.85
N LEU A 199 -1.55 10.56 19.00
CA LEU A 199 -1.56 11.95 19.43
C LEU A 199 -2.22 12.09 20.80
N PRO A 200 -2.02 13.22 21.52
CA PRO A 200 -2.80 13.56 22.72
C PRO A 200 -4.31 13.62 22.42
N GLU A 201 -5.14 13.53 23.48
CA GLU A 201 -6.59 13.77 23.41
C GLU A 201 -7.37 12.78 22.53
N GLN A 202 -6.93 11.52 22.47
CA GLN A 202 -7.59 10.45 21.71
C GLN A 202 -7.64 10.66 20.18
N PHE A 203 -6.60 11.27 19.63
CA PHE A 203 -6.43 11.37 18.20
C PHE A 203 -5.30 10.48 17.68
N LEU A 204 -5.36 10.17 16.39
CA LEU A 204 -4.32 9.52 15.60
C LEU A 204 -3.93 10.44 14.45
N ASP A 205 -2.65 10.44 14.10
CA ASP A 205 -2.15 11.09 12.90
C ASP A 205 -1.80 10.04 11.84
N ASN A 206 -2.19 10.32 10.61
CA ASN A 206 -1.87 9.51 9.43
C ASN A 206 -1.01 10.37 8.52
N VAL A 207 0.22 9.94 8.28
CA VAL A 207 1.27 10.81 7.75
C VAL A 207 1.90 10.20 6.51
N LEU A 208 1.89 10.93 5.39
CA LEU A 208 2.75 10.65 4.26
C LEU A 208 4.09 11.38 4.44
N ALA A 209 5.17 10.62 4.44
CA ALA A 209 6.50 11.15 4.69
C ALA A 209 7.56 10.64 3.70
N THR A 210 8.59 11.46 3.53
CA THR A 210 9.90 11.10 3.00
C THR A 210 10.94 11.26 4.11
N PRO A 211 12.20 10.81 3.92
CA PRO A 211 13.28 11.07 4.89
C PRO A 211 13.49 12.56 5.21
N GLN A 212 13.15 13.43 4.26
CA GLN A 212 13.39 14.88 4.36
C GLN A 212 12.21 15.63 4.95
N THR A 213 10.97 15.23 4.62
CA THR A 213 9.78 16.02 4.95
C THR A 213 8.53 15.16 5.17
N VAL A 214 7.61 15.71 5.95
CA VAL A 214 6.20 15.29 5.96
C VAL A 214 5.51 16.00 4.80
N MET A 215 4.91 15.25 3.89
CA MET A 215 4.24 15.80 2.70
C MET A 215 2.80 16.19 2.98
N CYS A 216 2.08 15.35 3.71
CA CYS A 216 0.74 15.66 4.23
C CYS A 216 0.46 14.83 5.48
N SER A 217 -0.52 15.25 6.27
CA SER A 217 -1.04 14.49 7.40
C SER A 217 -2.53 14.76 7.57
N GLU A 218 -3.24 13.71 8.04
CA GLU A 218 -4.67 13.78 8.34
C GLU A 218 -4.91 13.19 9.73
N ARG A 219 -5.69 13.92 10.55
CA ARG A 219 -6.00 13.55 11.90
C ARG A 219 -7.33 12.81 11.97
N PHE A 220 -7.31 11.63 12.61
CA PHE A 220 -8.50 10.82 12.89
C PHE A 220 -8.78 10.79 14.37
N GLU A 221 -10.06 10.68 14.73
CA GLU A 221 -10.44 10.33 16.09
C GLU A 221 -10.07 8.87 16.38
N ARG A 222 -9.53 8.62 17.57
CA ARG A 222 -9.17 7.27 18.02
C ARG A 222 -10.37 6.59 18.63
N PHE A 223 -10.78 5.49 18.04
CA PHE A 223 -11.77 4.59 18.61
C PHE A 223 -11.10 3.43 19.34
N ASP A 224 -11.72 2.94 20.41
CA ASP A 224 -11.30 1.71 21.10
C ASP A 224 -11.87 0.49 20.34
N ALA A 225 -11.42 0.31 19.11
CA ALA A 225 -11.85 -0.73 18.20
C ALA A 225 -10.71 -1.13 17.27
N ASN A 226 -10.75 -2.38 16.80
CA ASN A 226 -9.87 -2.88 15.74
C ASN A 226 -10.65 -2.90 14.42
N PHE A 227 -10.13 -2.20 13.42
CA PHE A 227 -10.70 -2.16 12.08
C PHE A 227 -9.97 -3.14 11.17
N VAL A 228 -10.61 -4.29 10.94
CA VAL A 228 -10.09 -5.30 10.02
C VAL A 228 -10.13 -4.76 8.59
N GLY A 229 -9.03 -4.91 7.85
CA GLY A 229 -8.95 -4.50 6.45
C GLY A 229 -8.69 -3.01 6.20
N ALA A 230 -8.59 -2.17 7.24
CA ALA A 230 -8.33 -0.73 7.06
C ALA A 230 -7.05 -0.44 6.24
N GLY A 231 -6.01 -1.24 6.41
CA GLY A 231 -4.77 -1.14 5.63
C GLY A 231 -4.97 -1.48 4.15
N ASP A 232 -5.68 -2.56 3.86
CA ASP A 232 -6.01 -2.96 2.48
C ASP A 232 -6.89 -1.91 1.81
N THR A 233 -7.96 -1.48 2.49
CA THR A 233 -8.87 -0.42 2.03
C THR A 233 -8.12 0.85 1.65
N LEU A 234 -7.25 1.33 2.54
CA LEU A 234 -6.46 2.53 2.30
C LEU A 234 -5.48 2.37 1.13
N ALA A 235 -4.71 1.29 1.13
CA ALA A 235 -3.69 1.06 0.11
C ALA A 235 -4.31 0.86 -1.28
N ALA A 236 -5.45 0.19 -1.36
CA ALA A 236 -6.17 -0.02 -2.62
C ALA A 236 -6.80 1.27 -3.16
N ALA A 237 -7.41 2.08 -2.29
CA ALA A 237 -7.92 3.40 -2.68
C ALA A 237 -6.78 4.32 -3.15
N LEU A 238 -5.66 4.36 -2.42
CA LEU A 238 -4.47 5.12 -2.79
C LEU A 238 -3.93 4.68 -4.16
N ALA A 239 -3.81 3.36 -4.39
CA ALA A 239 -3.35 2.82 -5.66
C ALA A 239 -4.24 3.24 -6.83
N ALA A 240 -5.56 3.17 -6.67
CA ALA A 240 -6.51 3.58 -7.71
C ALA A 240 -6.42 5.09 -8.01
N LEU A 241 -6.27 5.93 -7.00
CA LEU A 241 -6.14 7.38 -7.17
C LEU A 241 -4.80 7.76 -7.85
N ILE A 242 -3.70 7.08 -7.51
CA ILE A 242 -2.42 7.20 -8.24
C ILE A 242 -2.60 6.78 -9.70
N GLY A 243 -3.26 5.64 -9.95
CA GLY A 243 -3.55 5.15 -11.29
C GLY A 243 -4.42 6.10 -12.12
N ALA A 244 -5.28 6.89 -11.47
CA ALA A 244 -6.07 7.95 -12.08
C ALA A 244 -5.25 9.21 -12.42
N GLY A 245 -3.96 9.26 -12.05
CA GLY A 245 -3.07 10.38 -12.32
C GLY A 245 -3.09 11.49 -11.25
N SER A 246 -3.68 11.24 -10.08
CA SER A 246 -3.59 12.18 -8.94
C SER A 246 -2.16 12.24 -8.43
N ASP A 247 -1.71 13.43 -8.01
CA ASP A 247 -0.43 13.52 -7.32
C ASP A 247 -0.49 12.80 -5.96
N LEU A 248 0.65 12.33 -5.48
CA LEU A 248 0.70 11.46 -4.30
C LEU A 248 0.15 12.10 -3.01
N PRO A 249 0.41 13.38 -2.68
CA PRO A 249 -0.21 14.03 -1.53
C PRO A 249 -1.73 14.14 -1.63
N ASP A 250 -2.27 14.48 -2.78
CA ASP A 250 -3.72 14.64 -2.97
C ASP A 250 -4.41 13.26 -3.02
N ALA A 251 -3.83 12.27 -3.70
CA ALA A 251 -4.27 10.88 -3.64
C ALA A 251 -4.30 10.34 -2.20
N THR A 252 -3.29 10.68 -1.39
CA THR A 252 -3.22 10.27 0.01
C THR A 252 -4.34 10.87 0.85
N LYS A 253 -4.60 12.18 0.71
CA LYS A 253 -5.69 12.86 1.44
C LYS A 253 -7.06 12.29 1.06
N GLU A 254 -7.30 12.05 -0.23
CA GLU A 254 -8.55 11.48 -0.70
C GLU A 254 -8.74 10.04 -0.23
N ALA A 255 -7.70 9.20 -0.30
CA ALA A 255 -7.73 7.83 0.22
C ALA A 255 -7.99 7.79 1.73
N LEU A 256 -7.36 8.68 2.51
CA LEU A 256 -7.63 8.81 3.95
C LEU A 256 -9.04 9.30 4.22
N SER A 257 -9.53 10.29 3.47
CA SER A 257 -10.93 10.75 3.57
C SER A 257 -11.94 9.65 3.19
N TYR A 258 -11.60 8.78 2.23
CA TYR A 258 -12.40 7.60 1.91
C TYR A 258 -12.44 6.63 3.09
N LEU A 259 -11.27 6.29 3.66
CA LEU A 259 -11.17 5.39 4.80
C LEU A 259 -11.96 5.88 6.02
N ASP A 260 -11.95 7.20 6.30
CA ASP A 260 -12.65 7.82 7.44
C ASP A 260 -14.19 7.70 7.32
N ARG A 261 -14.70 7.43 6.12
CA ARG A 261 -16.14 7.25 5.82
C ARG A 261 -16.58 5.79 5.75
N CYS A 262 -15.63 4.84 5.74
CA CYS A 262 -15.92 3.41 5.76
C CYS A 262 -16.17 2.93 7.18
#